data_4a0bdb876f3290ea707f483f0f74bd4d
#
_entry.id   4a0bdb876f3290ea707f483f0f74bd4d
#
_cell.length_a   1.000
_cell.length_b   1.000
_cell.length_c   1.000
_cell.angle_alpha   90.00
_cell.angle_beta   90.00
_cell.angle_gamma   90.00
#
_symmetry.space_group_name_H-M   'P 1'
#
loop_
_entity.id
_entity.type
_entity.pdbx_description
1 polymer ?
#
loop_
_entity_poly.entity_id
_entity_poly.type
_entity_poly.pdbx_seq_one_letter_code
_entity_poly.pdbx_strand_id
1 'polypeptide(L)'
;MKRNKLLPALLVLAVPFILSLACGSSGPPAIGEVVTARSLAENFQPVEPTSSYQPADTIYLSVEVSDLVLGTTVQVQYKLDGELYEETTLTADEEGSGYYGFSLQPSEFGHTPGAYTAEVYLNNVLTKTVTFTVEGDPTPRIVNVVLAAGLGDNSSPIDPSTTFGTMDIVHVSVQVANLKAGAEIKIVFTYEGQSQELTTTATESGSGYFGFTFSPNESGHALGVYTVEAFLDGAPYGETLTFTIE
;
A
#
# COMPACT_ATOMS: atom_id res chain seq x y z
N MET A 1 1.30 11.50 -19.59
CA MET A 1 1.69 10.77 -18.39
C MET A 1 0.49 10.75 -17.45
N LYS A 2 -0.22 9.62 -17.33
CA LYS A 2 -1.27 9.42 -16.31
C LYS A 2 -0.56 9.09 -14.99
N ARG A 3 -0.80 9.87 -13.96
CA ARG A 3 -0.30 9.62 -12.62
C ARG A 3 -1.03 8.40 -12.06
N ASN A 4 -0.34 7.29 -11.94
CA ASN A 4 -0.85 6.12 -11.21
C ASN A 4 -0.79 6.45 -9.72
N LYS A 5 -1.95 6.68 -9.13
CA LYS A 5 -2.09 6.71 -7.68
C LYS A 5 -2.25 5.26 -7.24
N LEU A 6 -1.31 4.75 -6.47
CA LEU A 6 -1.52 3.56 -5.64
C LEU A 6 -2.57 3.95 -4.59
N LEU A 7 -3.86 3.79 -4.94
CA LEU A 7 -4.95 3.99 -3.98
C LEU A 7 -5.18 2.65 -3.27
N PRO A 8 -4.94 2.56 -1.96
CA PRO A 8 -5.47 1.46 -1.18
C PRO A 8 -7.00 1.55 -1.23
N ALA A 9 -7.64 0.44 -1.55
CA ALA A 9 -9.10 0.35 -1.51
C ALA A 9 -9.55 0.37 -0.06
N LEU A 10 -9.97 1.54 0.41
CA LEU A 10 -10.46 1.77 1.76
C LEU A 10 -11.90 1.26 1.87
N LEU A 11 -12.13 0.17 2.56
CA LEU A 11 -13.45 -0.20 3.07
C LEU A 11 -13.51 0.12 4.57
N VAL A 12 -13.95 1.33 4.90
CA VAL A 12 -14.26 1.72 6.29
C VAL A 12 -15.65 1.19 6.62
N LEU A 13 -15.71 0.16 7.45
CA LEU A 13 -16.96 -0.31 8.01
C LEU A 13 -17.27 0.48 9.29
N ALA A 14 -18.03 1.54 9.19
CA ALA A 14 -18.60 2.23 10.33
C ALA A 14 -19.89 1.52 10.75
N VAL A 15 -19.93 0.94 11.94
CA VAL A 15 -21.12 0.30 12.53
C VAL A 15 -21.53 1.06 13.77
N PRO A 16 -22.83 1.32 13.99
CA PRO A 16 -23.30 2.15 15.09
C PRO A 16 -23.07 1.52 16.47
N PHE A 17 -22.84 2.38 17.40
CA PHE A 17 -22.57 2.21 18.81
C PHE A 17 -23.74 1.55 19.57
N ILE A 18 -23.46 0.56 20.41
CA ILE A 18 -24.44 0.01 21.37
C ILE A 18 -24.09 0.55 22.77
N LEU A 19 -24.93 1.48 23.25
CA LEU A 19 -24.82 2.07 24.58
C LEU A 19 -25.21 1.08 25.68
N SER A 20 -24.29 0.85 26.62
CA SER A 20 -24.67 0.44 27.97
C SER A 20 -24.86 1.72 28.80
N LEU A 21 -26.11 2.00 29.20
CA LEU A 21 -26.45 3.10 30.09
C LEU A 21 -25.79 2.88 31.46
N ALA A 22 -24.60 3.46 31.65
CA ALA A 22 -24.04 3.68 32.97
C ALA A 22 -24.23 5.15 33.34
N CYS A 23 -25.20 5.41 34.23
CA CYS A 23 -25.40 6.72 34.85
C CYS A 23 -24.23 7.00 35.82
N GLY A 24 -23.32 7.89 35.49
CA GLY A 24 -22.23 8.27 36.40
C GLY A 24 -21.31 9.32 35.81
N SER A 25 -21.18 10.45 36.49
CA SER A 25 -20.23 11.57 36.36
C SER A 25 -19.57 11.80 35.00
N SER A 26 -20.05 12.79 34.27
CA SER A 26 -19.43 13.27 33.05
C SER A 26 -18.04 13.87 33.34
N GLY A 27 -17.00 13.06 33.13
CA GLY A 27 -15.62 13.53 33.02
C GLY A 27 -15.36 14.18 31.65
N PRO A 28 -14.18 14.75 31.45
CA PRO A 28 -13.77 15.15 30.09
C PRO A 28 -13.61 13.90 29.19
N PRO A 29 -13.90 14.00 27.88
CA PRO A 29 -13.65 12.93 26.94
C PRO A 29 -12.22 12.36 27.06
N ALA A 30 -12.08 11.05 27.11
CA ALA A 30 -10.78 10.41 27.28
C ALA A 30 -10.66 9.13 26.44
N ILE A 31 -9.41 8.77 26.09
CA ILE A 31 -9.03 7.49 25.52
C ILE A 31 -8.48 6.60 26.64
N GLY A 32 -9.08 5.43 26.80
CA GLY A 32 -8.67 4.38 27.73
C GLY A 32 -7.58 3.47 27.16
N GLU A 33 -7.86 2.19 27.13
CA GLU A 33 -6.96 1.18 26.54
C GLU A 33 -7.02 1.20 25.01
N VAL A 34 -5.88 0.96 24.37
CA VAL A 34 -5.77 0.82 22.92
C VAL A 34 -5.05 -0.49 22.62
N VAL A 35 -5.69 -1.39 21.88
CA VAL A 35 -5.21 -2.76 21.66
C VAL A 35 -5.34 -3.15 20.20
N THR A 36 -4.28 -3.71 19.61
CA THR A 36 -4.36 -4.37 18.31
C THR A 36 -4.79 -5.84 18.48
N ALA A 37 -5.60 -6.35 17.56
CA ALA A 37 -6.21 -7.68 17.65
C ALA A 37 -6.43 -8.31 16.27
N ARG A 38 -6.67 -9.63 16.24
CA ARG A 38 -7.02 -10.36 14.99
C ARG A 38 -8.47 -10.14 14.56
N SER A 39 -9.34 -9.80 15.51
CA SER A 39 -10.74 -9.44 15.23
C SER A 39 -11.31 -8.58 16.36
N LEU A 40 -12.49 -8.01 16.12
CA LEU A 40 -13.27 -7.28 17.11
C LEU A 40 -14.61 -7.98 17.35
N ALA A 41 -15.08 -7.94 18.59
CA ALA A 41 -16.45 -8.33 18.94
C ALA A 41 -17.47 -7.31 18.39
N GLU A 42 -18.77 -7.61 18.48
CA GLU A 42 -19.85 -6.71 18.02
C GLU A 42 -19.81 -5.33 18.71
N ASN A 43 -19.30 -5.26 19.93
CA ASN A 43 -19.11 -4.02 20.68
C ASN A 43 -17.71 -3.42 20.54
N PHE A 44 -16.94 -3.82 19.53
CA PHE A 44 -15.57 -3.40 19.22
C PHE A 44 -14.51 -3.74 20.27
N GLN A 45 -14.83 -4.56 21.28
CA GLN A 45 -13.81 -5.10 22.18
C GLN A 45 -12.83 -5.99 21.41
N PRO A 46 -11.53 -5.99 21.79
CA PRO A 46 -10.52 -6.77 21.09
C PRO A 46 -10.74 -8.28 21.31
N VAL A 47 -10.67 -9.05 20.23
CA VAL A 47 -10.69 -10.51 20.25
C VAL A 47 -9.35 -11.01 19.70
N GLU A 48 -8.73 -11.93 20.44
CA GLU A 48 -7.36 -12.41 20.14
C GLU A 48 -6.34 -11.25 20.02
N PRO A 49 -6.08 -10.51 21.10
CA PRO A 49 -5.07 -9.45 21.09
C PRO A 49 -3.72 -9.97 20.62
N THR A 50 -3.08 -9.24 19.72
CA THR A 50 -1.76 -9.57 19.18
C THR A 50 -1.04 -8.30 18.73
N SER A 51 0.27 -8.34 18.70
CA SER A 51 1.12 -7.29 18.11
C SER A 51 1.95 -7.81 16.94
N SER A 52 1.64 -9.02 16.42
CA SER A 52 2.34 -9.63 15.29
C SER A 52 1.34 -10.12 14.25
N TYR A 53 1.57 -9.74 13.00
CA TYR A 53 0.69 -9.97 11.85
C TYR A 53 1.48 -10.47 10.65
N GLN A 54 0.80 -11.20 9.76
CA GLN A 54 1.30 -11.53 8.43
C GLN A 54 0.89 -10.43 7.43
N PRO A 55 1.58 -10.27 6.29
CA PRO A 55 1.24 -9.26 5.29
C PRO A 55 -0.21 -9.30 4.79
N ALA A 56 -0.84 -10.47 4.75
CA ALA A 56 -2.21 -10.65 4.30
C ALA A 56 -3.27 -10.47 5.39
N ASP A 57 -2.88 -10.26 6.65
CA ASP A 57 -3.83 -10.12 7.76
C ASP A 57 -4.52 -8.75 7.73
N THR A 58 -5.80 -8.70 8.06
CA THR A 58 -6.44 -7.46 8.50
C THR A 58 -6.02 -7.16 9.93
N ILE A 59 -5.55 -5.96 10.18
CA ILE A 59 -5.11 -5.50 11.50
C ILE A 59 -6.24 -4.68 12.11
N TYR A 60 -6.79 -5.14 13.22
CA TYR A 60 -7.82 -4.43 13.95
C TYR A 60 -7.22 -3.67 15.11
N LEU A 61 -7.78 -2.47 15.38
CA LEU A 61 -7.45 -1.65 16.53
C LEU A 61 -8.74 -1.37 17.32
N SER A 62 -8.76 -1.79 18.57
CA SER A 62 -9.80 -1.46 19.55
C SER A 62 -9.35 -0.26 20.38
N VAL A 63 -10.17 0.76 20.45
CA VAL A 63 -9.92 1.99 21.21
C VAL A 63 -11.03 2.17 22.23
N GLU A 64 -10.71 2.00 23.51
CA GLU A 64 -11.63 2.31 24.61
C GLU A 64 -11.78 3.83 24.73
N VAL A 65 -13.02 4.29 24.85
CA VAL A 65 -13.36 5.70 24.97
C VAL A 65 -14.30 5.93 26.16
N SER A 66 -14.17 7.05 26.83
CA SER A 66 -15.05 7.43 27.93
C SER A 66 -15.50 8.87 27.81
N ASP A 67 -16.73 9.12 28.31
CA ASP A 67 -17.35 10.45 28.42
C ASP A 67 -17.30 11.27 27.13
N LEU A 68 -17.42 10.61 25.96
CA LEU A 68 -17.48 11.31 24.68
C LEU A 68 -18.74 12.19 24.62
N VAL A 69 -18.56 13.37 24.02
CA VAL A 69 -19.66 14.27 23.66
C VAL A 69 -19.81 14.35 22.16
N LEU A 70 -20.97 14.71 21.66
CA LEU A 70 -21.24 14.90 20.24
C LEU A 70 -20.16 15.76 19.58
N GLY A 71 -19.67 15.30 18.43
CA GLY A 71 -18.65 15.97 17.65
C GLY A 71 -17.20 15.73 18.13
N THR A 72 -16.98 14.95 19.22
CA THR A 72 -15.63 14.51 19.60
C THR A 72 -15.03 13.67 18.46
N THR A 73 -13.79 13.98 18.06
CA THR A 73 -13.08 13.22 17.03
C THR A 73 -12.06 12.27 17.65
N VAL A 74 -12.06 11.02 17.15
CA VAL A 74 -11.02 10.02 17.41
C VAL A 74 -10.36 9.70 16.07
N GLN A 75 -9.08 10.06 15.95
CA GLN A 75 -8.27 9.82 14.76
C GLN A 75 -7.20 8.78 15.06
N VAL A 76 -6.96 7.89 14.13
CA VAL A 76 -5.86 6.95 14.16
C VAL A 76 -4.95 7.22 12.97
N GLN A 77 -3.65 7.40 13.24
CA GLN A 77 -2.61 7.44 12.22
C GLN A 77 -1.73 6.21 12.35
N TYR A 78 -1.71 5.40 11.31
CA TYR A 78 -0.78 4.28 11.19
C TYR A 78 0.51 4.78 10.53
N LYS A 79 1.65 4.48 11.14
CA LYS A 79 2.97 4.83 10.63
C LYS A 79 3.82 3.59 10.45
N LEU A 80 4.55 3.52 9.35
CA LEU A 80 5.59 2.53 9.08
C LEU A 80 6.94 3.23 9.11
N ASP A 81 7.86 2.75 9.94
CA ASP A 81 9.19 3.37 10.14
C ASP A 81 9.13 4.88 10.45
N GLY A 82 8.03 5.34 11.09
CA GLY A 82 7.78 6.74 11.44
C GLY A 82 7.14 7.60 10.35
N GLU A 83 6.99 7.11 9.13
CA GLU A 83 6.27 7.78 8.05
C GLU A 83 4.79 7.42 8.07
N LEU A 84 3.92 8.39 7.75
CA LEU A 84 2.48 8.16 7.67
C LEU A 84 2.17 7.14 6.58
N TYR A 85 1.53 6.03 6.98
CA TYR A 85 1.10 4.97 6.10
C TYR A 85 -0.38 5.10 5.74
N GLU A 86 -1.24 5.32 6.74
CA GLU A 86 -2.68 5.50 6.59
C GLU A 86 -3.26 6.27 7.78
N GLU A 87 -4.37 7.00 7.58
CA GLU A 87 -5.10 7.65 8.65
C GLU A 87 -6.62 7.50 8.50
N THR A 88 -7.30 7.42 9.63
CA THR A 88 -8.76 7.33 9.69
C THR A 88 -9.28 8.16 10.87
N THR A 89 -10.38 8.88 10.66
CA THR A 89 -11.03 9.67 11.70
C THR A 89 -12.48 9.27 11.84
N LEU A 90 -12.92 9.03 13.07
CA LEU A 90 -14.32 8.90 13.45
C LEU A 90 -14.75 10.09 14.28
N THR A 91 -16.00 10.51 14.10
CA THR A 91 -16.62 11.59 14.88
C THR A 91 -17.77 10.99 15.69
N ALA A 92 -17.80 11.25 16.98
CA ALA A 92 -18.87 10.80 17.85
C ALA A 92 -20.21 11.43 17.43
N ASP A 93 -21.16 10.59 17.06
CA ASP A 93 -22.55 10.94 16.74
C ASP A 93 -23.50 10.73 17.92
N GLU A 94 -23.00 10.14 19.02
CA GLU A 94 -23.69 9.94 20.30
C GLU A 94 -22.75 10.26 21.46
N GLU A 95 -23.32 10.58 22.62
CA GLU A 95 -22.57 10.77 23.87
C GLU A 95 -22.42 9.43 24.60
N GLY A 96 -21.30 9.21 25.29
CA GLY A 96 -21.13 8.05 26.13
C GLY A 96 -19.73 7.47 26.18
N SER A 97 -19.66 6.24 26.65
CA SER A 97 -18.42 5.46 26.82
C SER A 97 -18.56 4.10 26.15
N GLY A 98 -17.48 3.55 25.61
CA GLY A 98 -17.49 2.24 24.94
C GLY A 98 -16.19 1.99 24.18
N TYR A 99 -16.32 1.37 23.00
CA TYR A 99 -15.16 1.07 22.15
C TYR A 99 -15.40 1.56 20.73
N TYR A 100 -14.37 2.09 20.10
CA TYR A 100 -14.29 2.30 18.66
C TYR A 100 -13.40 1.25 18.02
N GLY A 101 -13.86 0.72 16.88
CA GLY A 101 -13.12 -0.23 16.08
C GLY A 101 -12.55 0.43 14.82
N PHE A 102 -11.27 0.23 14.60
CA PHE A 102 -10.59 0.60 13.36
C PHE A 102 -10.00 -0.64 12.71
N SER A 103 -9.84 -0.62 11.39
CA SER A 103 -9.17 -1.69 10.68
C SER A 103 -8.21 -1.14 9.64
N LEU A 104 -7.01 -1.71 9.57
CA LEU A 104 -6.06 -1.51 8.50
C LEU A 104 -6.12 -2.72 7.58
N GLN A 105 -6.60 -2.52 6.35
CA GLN A 105 -6.78 -3.58 5.37
C GLN A 105 -5.50 -3.78 4.56
N PRO A 106 -5.12 -5.03 4.23
CA PRO A 106 -4.01 -5.27 3.33
C PRO A 106 -4.36 -4.81 1.91
N SER A 107 -3.37 -4.31 1.18
CA SER A 107 -3.47 -4.13 -0.27
C SER A 107 -3.52 -5.49 -0.99
N GLU A 108 -3.67 -5.50 -2.31
CA GLU A 108 -3.55 -6.74 -3.11
C GLU A 108 -2.18 -7.43 -2.97
N PHE A 109 -1.15 -6.68 -2.54
CA PHE A 109 0.21 -7.17 -2.27
C PHE A 109 0.48 -7.42 -0.79
N GLY A 110 -0.54 -7.26 0.06
CA GLY A 110 -0.41 -7.29 1.51
C GLY A 110 0.11 -5.97 2.10
N HIS A 111 0.30 -5.97 3.41
CA HIS A 111 1.01 -4.91 4.11
C HIS A 111 2.51 -5.01 3.86
N THR A 112 3.19 -3.88 3.81
CA THR A 112 4.66 -3.84 3.80
C THR A 112 5.18 -4.40 5.13
N PRO A 113 6.08 -5.39 5.13
CA PRO A 113 6.70 -5.87 6.37
C PRO A 113 7.48 -4.76 7.09
N GLY A 114 7.41 -4.75 8.43
CA GLY A 114 8.11 -3.74 9.22
C GLY A 114 7.46 -3.46 10.56
N ALA A 115 8.01 -2.45 11.26
CA ALA A 115 7.51 -1.99 12.54
C ALA A 115 6.50 -0.85 12.33
N TYR A 116 5.28 -1.07 12.80
CA TYR A 116 4.20 -0.11 12.72
C TYR A 116 3.93 0.53 14.06
N THR A 117 3.45 1.77 14.01
CA THR A 117 2.93 2.50 15.15
C THR A 117 1.53 3.00 14.80
N ALA A 118 0.55 2.73 15.66
CA ALA A 118 -0.76 3.39 15.62
C ALA A 118 -0.80 4.49 16.68
N GLU A 119 -0.91 5.73 16.24
CA GLU A 119 -1.07 6.90 17.08
C GLU A 119 -2.55 7.27 17.14
N VAL A 120 -3.11 7.36 18.34
CA VAL A 120 -4.52 7.69 18.58
C VAL A 120 -4.64 9.10 19.12
N TYR A 121 -5.40 9.91 18.41
CA TYR A 121 -5.64 11.32 18.73
C TYR A 121 -7.09 11.52 19.18
N LEU A 122 -7.28 12.30 20.22
CA LEU A 122 -8.57 12.79 20.67
C LEU A 122 -8.64 14.29 20.39
N ASN A 123 -9.59 14.73 19.56
CA ASN A 123 -9.70 16.14 19.14
C ASN A 123 -8.36 16.73 18.67
N ASN A 124 -7.63 16.02 17.82
CA ASN A 124 -6.31 16.35 17.27
C ASN A 124 -5.16 16.37 18.31
N VAL A 125 -5.37 15.88 19.52
CA VAL A 125 -4.32 15.77 20.55
C VAL A 125 -3.89 14.30 20.63
N LEU A 126 -2.60 14.00 20.40
CA LEU A 126 -2.05 12.66 20.57
C LEU A 126 -2.25 12.20 22.02
N THR A 127 -2.95 11.11 22.21
CA THR A 127 -3.32 10.57 23.52
C THR A 127 -2.68 9.23 23.81
N LYS A 128 -2.63 8.35 22.82
CA LYS A 128 -2.08 7.00 22.97
C LYS A 128 -1.27 6.60 21.74
N THR A 129 -0.35 5.65 21.97
CA THR A 129 0.47 5.03 20.93
C THR A 129 0.56 3.54 21.23
N VAL A 130 0.35 2.71 20.22
CA VAL A 130 0.57 1.26 20.28
C VAL A 130 1.44 0.84 19.11
N THR A 131 2.32 -0.13 19.32
CA THR A 131 3.21 -0.65 18.28
C THR A 131 2.85 -2.10 17.95
N PHE A 132 3.02 -2.46 16.69
CA PHE A 132 2.87 -3.83 16.21
C PHE A 132 3.84 -4.08 15.04
N THR A 133 4.01 -5.33 14.65
CA THR A 133 4.92 -5.74 13.59
C THR A 133 4.16 -6.52 12.52
N VAL A 134 4.40 -6.21 11.26
CA VAL A 134 4.06 -7.06 10.13
C VAL A 134 5.33 -7.86 9.77
N GLU A 135 5.22 -9.17 9.84
CA GLU A 135 6.34 -10.09 9.58
C GLU A 135 6.68 -10.15 8.09
N GLY A 136 7.92 -10.52 7.77
CA GLY A 136 8.40 -10.70 6.40
C GLY A 136 9.70 -9.95 6.12
N ASP A 137 10.12 -9.97 4.86
CA ASP A 137 11.32 -9.27 4.39
C ASP A 137 10.95 -7.85 3.91
N PRO A 138 11.38 -6.79 4.61
CA PRO A 138 11.08 -5.41 4.25
C PRO A 138 11.95 -4.87 3.10
N THR A 139 12.88 -5.68 2.56
CA THR A 139 13.86 -5.21 1.57
C THR A 139 13.18 -4.79 0.27
N PRO A 140 13.40 -3.56 -0.22
CA PRO A 140 12.95 -3.12 -1.53
C PRO A 140 13.53 -4.00 -2.63
N ARG A 141 12.68 -4.45 -3.56
CA ARG A 141 13.14 -5.30 -4.67
C ARG A 141 12.18 -5.27 -5.86
N ILE A 142 12.72 -5.56 -7.04
CA ILE A 142 11.94 -6.02 -8.18
C ILE A 142 11.60 -7.49 -7.94
N VAL A 143 10.33 -7.86 -8.10
CA VAL A 143 9.81 -9.22 -7.93
C VAL A 143 9.75 -9.93 -9.26
N ASN A 144 9.28 -9.23 -10.31
CA ASN A 144 9.10 -9.78 -11.64
C ASN A 144 9.13 -8.67 -12.68
N VAL A 145 9.52 -9.03 -13.91
CA VAL A 145 9.47 -8.15 -15.08
C VAL A 145 8.82 -8.93 -16.22
N VAL A 146 7.78 -8.36 -16.82
CA VAL A 146 6.99 -9.02 -17.87
C VAL A 146 6.85 -8.09 -19.07
N LEU A 147 7.12 -8.63 -20.25
CA LEU A 147 6.80 -7.99 -21.54
C LEU A 147 5.36 -8.32 -21.91
N ALA A 148 4.61 -7.34 -22.39
CA ALA A 148 3.17 -7.48 -22.67
C ALA A 148 2.71 -6.60 -23.84
N ALA A 149 1.60 -6.99 -24.46
CA ALA A 149 0.93 -6.20 -25.49
C ALA A 149 0.14 -5.03 -24.92
N GLY A 150 -0.14 -5.01 -23.59
CA GLY A 150 -0.84 -3.93 -22.92
C GLY A 150 -0.57 -3.90 -21.42
N LEU A 151 -1.04 -2.81 -20.78
CA LEU A 151 -0.99 -2.63 -19.33
C LEU A 151 -2.40 -2.34 -18.81
N GLY A 152 -2.73 -2.95 -17.67
CA GLY A 152 -3.92 -2.63 -16.89
C GLY A 152 -3.82 -1.25 -16.22
N ASP A 153 -4.91 -0.81 -15.57
CA ASP A 153 -4.99 0.49 -14.90
C ASP A 153 -3.93 0.65 -13.79
N ASN A 154 -3.55 -0.46 -13.13
CA ASN A 154 -2.49 -0.52 -12.12
C ASN A 154 -1.12 -0.88 -12.72
N SER A 155 -0.95 -0.83 -14.04
CA SER A 155 0.26 -1.25 -14.79
C SER A 155 0.57 -2.76 -14.72
N SER A 156 -0.37 -3.61 -14.28
CA SER A 156 -0.25 -5.06 -14.41
C SER A 156 -0.18 -5.46 -15.90
N PRO A 157 0.53 -6.56 -16.25
CA PRO A 157 0.67 -6.96 -17.64
C PRO A 157 -0.64 -7.51 -18.21
N ILE A 158 -1.01 -7.08 -19.43
CA ILE A 158 -2.11 -7.63 -20.22
C ILE A 158 -1.51 -8.29 -21.46
N ASP A 159 -1.94 -9.52 -21.75
CA ASP A 159 -1.46 -10.32 -22.88
C ASP A 159 0.09 -10.40 -22.95
N PRO A 160 0.73 -11.08 -21.97
CA PRO A 160 2.18 -11.27 -21.98
C PRO A 160 2.67 -11.86 -23.30
N SER A 161 3.70 -11.25 -23.89
CA SER A 161 4.28 -11.66 -25.17
C SER A 161 5.79 -11.41 -25.21
N THR A 162 6.50 -12.23 -25.98
CA THR A 162 7.91 -12.02 -26.34
C THR A 162 8.09 -11.82 -27.85
N THR A 163 6.99 -11.68 -28.59
CA THR A 163 7.00 -11.44 -30.04
C THR A 163 6.02 -10.30 -30.35
N PHE A 164 6.47 -9.34 -31.15
CA PHE A 164 5.72 -8.14 -31.50
C PHE A 164 5.95 -7.79 -32.99
N GLY A 165 4.95 -7.17 -33.60
CA GLY A 165 5.08 -6.59 -34.93
C GLY A 165 5.83 -5.26 -34.92
N THR A 166 6.30 -4.83 -36.10
CA THR A 166 7.08 -3.58 -36.24
C THR A 166 6.34 -2.33 -35.75
N MET A 167 5.02 -2.31 -35.80
CA MET A 167 4.20 -1.17 -35.37
C MET A 167 3.57 -1.35 -33.99
N ASP A 168 3.83 -2.47 -33.32
CA ASP A 168 3.29 -2.72 -31.99
C ASP A 168 4.01 -1.89 -30.93
N ILE A 169 3.27 -1.52 -29.91
CA ILE A 169 3.84 -0.93 -28.71
C ILE A 169 4.25 -2.08 -27.76
N VAL A 170 5.52 -2.10 -27.38
CA VAL A 170 6.01 -3.07 -26.40
C VAL A 170 5.88 -2.47 -25.00
N HIS A 171 5.15 -3.14 -24.13
CA HIS A 171 5.01 -2.73 -22.74
C HIS A 171 5.89 -3.60 -21.84
N VAL A 172 6.47 -2.97 -20.80
CA VAL A 172 7.18 -3.66 -19.73
C VAL A 172 6.45 -3.37 -18.43
N SER A 173 5.95 -4.42 -17.80
CA SER A 173 5.37 -4.37 -16.46
C SER A 173 6.40 -4.85 -15.45
N VAL A 174 6.73 -4.00 -14.48
CA VAL A 174 7.69 -4.29 -13.41
C VAL A 174 6.93 -4.42 -12.10
N GLN A 175 6.85 -5.63 -11.57
CA GLN A 175 6.31 -5.87 -10.24
C GLN A 175 7.38 -5.61 -9.19
N VAL A 176 7.05 -4.81 -8.21
CA VAL A 176 7.97 -4.42 -7.13
C VAL A 176 7.37 -4.72 -5.75
N ALA A 177 8.24 -4.93 -4.77
CA ALA A 177 7.86 -5.08 -3.37
C ALA A 177 8.65 -4.14 -2.48
N ASN A 178 7.95 -3.57 -1.50
CA ASN A 178 8.50 -2.79 -0.38
C ASN A 178 9.33 -1.58 -0.81
N LEU A 179 9.01 -0.95 -1.94
CA LEU A 179 9.71 0.27 -2.36
C LEU A 179 9.53 1.38 -1.32
N LYS A 180 10.55 2.22 -1.23
CA LYS A 180 10.45 3.51 -0.54
C LYS A 180 10.12 4.61 -1.56
N ALA A 181 9.42 5.63 -1.11
CA ALA A 181 9.24 6.85 -1.91
C ALA A 181 10.62 7.40 -2.31
N GLY A 182 10.76 7.78 -3.59
CA GLY A 182 12.03 8.22 -4.15
C GLY A 182 12.87 7.11 -4.82
N ALA A 183 12.53 5.83 -4.66
CA ALA A 183 13.22 4.73 -5.34
C ALA A 183 13.12 4.87 -6.87
N GLU A 184 14.22 4.70 -7.57
CA GLU A 184 14.30 4.78 -9.03
C GLU A 184 14.16 3.39 -9.66
N ILE A 185 13.22 3.25 -10.59
CA ILE A 185 13.08 2.07 -11.46
C ILE A 185 13.51 2.47 -12.87
N LYS A 186 14.47 1.74 -13.44
CA LYS A 186 14.98 1.97 -14.78
C LYS A 186 14.88 0.72 -15.63
N ILE A 187 14.43 0.89 -16.88
CA ILE A 187 14.42 -0.15 -17.92
C ILE A 187 15.35 0.27 -19.04
N VAL A 188 16.18 -0.65 -19.48
CA VAL A 188 17.11 -0.47 -20.61
C VAL A 188 16.75 -1.45 -21.71
N PHE A 189 16.35 -0.91 -22.87
CA PHE A 189 16.16 -1.67 -24.11
C PHE A 189 17.44 -1.63 -24.92
N THR A 190 17.91 -2.76 -25.42
CA THR A 190 19.11 -2.80 -26.27
C THR A 190 18.83 -3.58 -27.55
N TYR A 191 19.22 -3.00 -28.68
CA TYR A 191 19.19 -3.61 -30.02
C TYR A 191 20.50 -3.27 -30.75
N GLU A 192 21.21 -4.28 -31.28
CA GLU A 192 22.49 -4.14 -32.01
C GLU A 192 23.50 -3.19 -31.32
N GLY A 193 23.57 -3.25 -29.99
CA GLY A 193 24.48 -2.42 -29.20
C GLY A 193 24.03 -0.97 -28.99
N GLN A 194 22.86 -0.59 -29.50
CA GLN A 194 22.22 0.71 -29.18
C GLN A 194 21.23 0.51 -28.04
N SER A 195 21.29 1.39 -27.05
CA SER A 195 20.40 1.30 -25.87
C SER A 195 19.52 2.52 -25.73
N GLN A 196 18.28 2.28 -25.28
CA GLN A 196 17.33 3.30 -24.86
C GLN A 196 16.96 3.05 -23.40
N GLU A 197 17.03 4.07 -22.59
CA GLU A 197 16.69 4.02 -21.17
C GLU A 197 15.34 4.71 -20.90
N LEU A 198 14.52 4.09 -20.07
CA LEU A 198 13.30 4.66 -19.51
C LEU A 198 13.38 4.58 -17.99
N THR A 199 13.15 5.71 -17.32
CA THR A 199 13.26 5.81 -15.85
C THR A 199 11.98 6.38 -15.26
N THR A 200 11.60 5.90 -14.10
CA THR A 200 10.54 6.46 -13.26
C THR A 200 10.96 6.41 -11.79
N THR A 201 10.31 7.23 -10.97
CA THR A 201 10.57 7.28 -9.53
C THR A 201 9.29 6.96 -8.79
N ALA A 202 9.38 6.11 -7.75
CA ALA A 202 8.27 5.81 -6.87
C ALA A 202 7.87 7.10 -6.11
N THR A 203 6.60 7.48 -6.21
CA THR A 203 6.07 8.67 -5.50
C THR A 203 5.64 8.35 -4.07
N GLU A 204 5.40 7.08 -3.79
CA GLU A 204 4.91 6.56 -2.51
C GLU A 204 5.65 5.26 -2.17
N SER A 205 5.72 4.94 -0.87
CA SER A 205 6.26 3.66 -0.41
C SER A 205 5.21 2.56 -0.60
N GLY A 206 5.66 1.33 -0.90
CA GLY A 206 4.77 0.18 -1.01
C GLY A 206 5.17 -0.83 -2.08
N SER A 207 4.22 -1.71 -2.41
CA SER A 207 4.35 -2.75 -3.42
C SER A 207 3.35 -2.50 -4.54
N GLY A 208 3.68 -2.92 -5.77
CA GLY A 208 2.80 -2.68 -6.91
C GLY A 208 3.44 -2.96 -8.25
N TYR A 209 2.89 -2.35 -9.30
CA TYR A 209 3.43 -2.43 -10.65
C TYR A 209 3.83 -1.06 -11.18
N PHE A 210 4.91 -1.02 -11.96
CA PHE A 210 5.35 0.13 -12.75
C PHE A 210 5.34 -0.27 -14.23
N GLY A 211 4.71 0.59 -15.05
CA GLY A 211 4.58 0.37 -16.48
C GLY A 211 5.52 1.25 -17.28
N PHE A 212 6.23 0.64 -18.24
CA PHE A 212 7.06 1.33 -19.22
C PHE A 212 6.56 1.01 -20.62
N THR A 213 6.75 1.93 -21.54
CA THR A 213 6.26 1.82 -22.90
C THR A 213 7.38 2.14 -23.88
N PHE A 214 7.69 1.18 -24.75
CA PHE A 214 8.60 1.32 -25.86
C PHE A 214 7.80 1.38 -27.16
N SER A 215 7.67 2.59 -27.69
CA SER A 215 6.86 2.88 -28.89
C SER A 215 7.69 2.83 -30.16
N PRO A 216 7.11 2.35 -31.29
CA PRO A 216 7.76 2.40 -32.57
C PRO A 216 7.94 3.87 -33.03
N ASN A 217 8.93 4.12 -33.84
CA ASN A 217 9.04 5.37 -34.60
C ASN A 217 8.12 5.33 -35.85
N GLU A 218 8.14 6.38 -36.67
CA GLU A 218 7.30 6.48 -37.89
C GLU A 218 7.55 5.32 -38.89
N SER A 219 8.74 4.71 -38.89
CA SER A 219 9.12 3.58 -39.74
C SER A 219 8.93 2.23 -39.08
N GLY A 220 8.45 2.22 -37.83
CA GLY A 220 8.35 1.02 -37.00
C GLY A 220 9.64 0.69 -36.25
N HIS A 221 9.58 -0.35 -35.43
CA HIS A 221 10.76 -0.96 -34.83
C HIS A 221 11.59 -1.69 -35.88
N ALA A 222 12.89 -1.76 -35.71
CA ALA A 222 13.75 -2.61 -36.55
C ALA A 222 13.47 -4.09 -36.26
N LEU A 223 13.48 -4.92 -37.33
CA LEU A 223 13.32 -6.36 -37.18
C LEU A 223 14.51 -6.99 -36.47
N GLY A 224 14.26 -7.88 -35.51
CA GLY A 224 15.32 -8.61 -34.83
C GLY A 224 15.05 -8.84 -33.35
N VAL A 225 16.11 -9.24 -32.65
CA VAL A 225 16.04 -9.58 -31.22
C VAL A 225 16.53 -8.42 -30.38
N TYR A 226 15.71 -8.05 -29.43
CA TYR A 226 15.97 -7.00 -28.44
C TYR A 226 16.20 -7.62 -27.06
N THR A 227 16.96 -6.94 -26.22
CA THR A 227 17.09 -7.28 -24.80
C THR A 227 16.50 -6.19 -23.92
N VAL A 228 16.02 -6.59 -22.74
CA VAL A 228 15.49 -5.70 -21.72
C VAL A 228 16.12 -6.04 -20.38
N GLU A 229 16.68 -5.02 -19.73
CA GLU A 229 17.22 -5.12 -18.38
C GLU A 229 16.50 -4.13 -17.47
N ALA A 230 16.22 -4.57 -16.23
CA ALA A 230 15.58 -3.75 -15.21
C ALA A 230 16.54 -3.45 -14.06
N PHE A 231 16.44 -2.26 -13.50
CA PHE A 231 17.29 -1.79 -12.41
C PHE A 231 16.41 -1.13 -11.33
N LEU A 232 16.80 -1.34 -10.08
CA LEU A 232 16.25 -0.63 -8.91
C LEU A 232 17.41 0.11 -8.24
N ASP A 233 17.30 1.44 -8.12
CA ASP A 233 18.34 2.34 -7.56
C ASP A 233 19.75 2.04 -8.13
N GLY A 234 19.80 1.76 -9.44
CA GLY A 234 21.01 1.43 -10.16
C GLY A 234 21.49 -0.02 -10.02
N ALA A 235 20.91 -0.81 -9.13
CA ALA A 235 21.21 -2.23 -9.01
C ALA A 235 20.42 -3.06 -10.03
N PRO A 236 21.05 -3.97 -10.80
CA PRO A 236 20.34 -4.78 -11.79
C PRO A 236 19.42 -5.81 -11.11
N TYR A 237 18.28 -6.09 -11.72
CA TYR A 237 17.36 -7.15 -11.27
C TYR A 237 17.97 -8.55 -11.42
N GLY A 238 18.94 -8.71 -12.30
CA GLY A 238 19.72 -9.95 -12.49
C GLY A 238 19.28 -10.82 -13.65
N GLU A 239 18.08 -10.63 -14.22
CA GLU A 239 17.61 -11.34 -15.41
C GLU A 239 17.53 -10.37 -16.59
N THR A 240 18.11 -10.78 -17.73
CA THR A 240 17.92 -10.09 -19.01
C THR A 240 16.79 -10.78 -19.77
N LEU A 241 15.73 -10.05 -20.06
CA LEU A 241 14.64 -10.54 -20.90
C LEU A 241 14.97 -10.32 -22.38
N THR A 242 14.39 -11.13 -23.24
CA THR A 242 14.50 -10.97 -24.70
C THR A 242 13.13 -10.95 -25.34
N PHE A 243 12.99 -10.18 -26.44
CA PHE A 243 11.83 -10.22 -27.31
C PHE A 243 12.24 -10.06 -28.77
N THR A 244 11.38 -10.45 -29.67
CA THR A 244 11.60 -10.39 -31.12
C THR A 244 10.60 -9.44 -31.77
N ILE A 245 11.08 -8.59 -32.67
CA ILE A 245 10.25 -7.82 -33.61
C ILE A 245 10.28 -8.53 -34.95
N GLU A 246 9.09 -8.90 -35.48
CA GLU A 246 8.90 -9.61 -36.75
C GLU A 246 7.81 -9.03 -37.66
#